data_a8ecc4abe4d2a75009ef35e200d73ad8
#
_entry.id   a8ecc4abe4d2a75009ef35e200d73ad8
#
_cell.length_a   1.000
_cell.length_b   1.000
_cell.length_c   1.000
_cell.angle_alpha   90.00
_cell.angle_beta   90.00
_cell.angle_gamma   90.00
#
_symmetry.space_group_name_H-M   'P 1'
#
loop_
_entity.id
_entity.type
_entity.pdbx_description
1 polymer ?
#
loop_
_entity_poly.entity_id
_entity_poly.type
_entity_poly.pdbx_seq_one_letter_code
_entity_poly.pdbx_strand_id
1 'polypeptide(L)'
;MPDTGAPAAATTEATATTLPSRGIHHLALTTEDMQMTTDFFVNVVGMPLVHAMKVPPGVGIGPGNRGNPPYEEIRHYFFDMGNDSLLAYFEIPKGEKKPSDRDDIGGMQHCAFTVTPDQLEAMRKRFDAAGVDYDGP
;
A
#
# COMPACT_ATOMS: atom_id res chain seq x y z
N MET A 1 12.41 49.44 -0.78
CA MET A 1 12.28 47.96 -0.89
C MET A 1 10.79 47.64 -0.81
N PRO A 2 10.12 47.21 -1.87
CA PRO A 2 8.72 46.80 -1.74
C PRO A 2 8.65 45.40 -1.14
N ASP A 3 7.82 45.31 -0.12
CA ASP A 3 7.42 44.08 0.56
C ASP A 3 6.62 43.19 -0.41
N THR A 4 7.19 42.05 -0.80
CA THR A 4 6.48 41.04 -1.60
C THR A 4 5.78 40.08 -0.62
N GLY A 5 4.59 40.51 -0.16
CA GLY A 5 3.71 39.63 0.60
C GLY A 5 3.41 38.34 -0.19
N ALA A 6 3.77 37.19 0.38
CA ALA A 6 3.39 35.88 -0.16
C ALA A 6 1.86 35.78 -0.22
N PRO A 7 1.28 35.21 -1.29
CA PRO A 7 -0.17 35.03 -1.35
C PRO A 7 -0.61 34.06 -0.25
N ALA A 8 -1.59 34.49 0.55
CA ALA A 8 -2.24 33.65 1.54
C ALA A 8 -2.84 32.41 0.83
N ALA A 9 -2.48 31.23 1.29
CA ALA A 9 -3.10 29.99 0.82
C ALA A 9 -4.60 30.06 1.12
N ALA A 10 -5.42 30.08 0.07
CA ALA A 10 -6.86 29.96 0.19
C ALA A 10 -7.19 28.57 0.71
N THR A 11 -7.50 28.45 1.99
CA THR A 11 -8.12 27.25 2.57
C THR A 11 -9.55 27.19 2.06
N THR A 12 -9.76 26.41 1.00
CA THR A 12 -11.10 26.05 0.56
C THR A 12 -11.63 25.03 1.56
N GLU A 13 -12.58 25.42 2.42
CA GLU A 13 -13.36 24.47 3.21
C GLU A 13 -14.26 23.67 2.24
N ALA A 14 -13.73 22.56 1.73
CA ALA A 14 -14.55 21.59 1.02
C ALA A 14 -15.36 20.81 2.06
N THR A 15 -16.67 20.98 2.08
CA THR A 15 -17.54 20.12 2.86
C THR A 15 -17.41 18.68 2.35
N ALA A 16 -17.39 17.69 3.24
CA ALA A 16 -17.18 16.27 2.91
C ALA A 16 -18.15 15.74 1.83
N THR A 17 -19.30 16.40 1.66
CA THR A 17 -20.32 16.07 0.67
C THR A 17 -19.96 16.45 -0.78
N THR A 18 -18.91 17.25 -1.00
CA THR A 18 -18.47 17.70 -2.33
C THR A 18 -17.24 16.97 -2.86
N LEU A 19 -16.63 16.10 -2.06
CA LEU A 19 -15.47 15.32 -2.49
C LEU A 19 -15.89 14.20 -3.46
N PRO A 20 -15.10 13.93 -4.52
CA PRO A 20 -15.43 12.91 -5.52
C PRO A 20 -15.25 11.48 -4.98
N SER A 21 -14.56 11.32 -3.86
CA SER A 21 -14.32 10.02 -3.20
C SER A 21 -14.29 10.17 -1.68
N ARG A 22 -14.39 9.05 -0.98
CA ARG A 22 -14.25 8.95 0.47
C ARG A 22 -12.85 8.47 0.91
N GLY A 23 -11.92 8.39 -0.01
CA GLY A 23 -10.57 7.92 0.24
C GLY A 23 -10.20 6.71 -0.63
N ILE A 24 -9.15 6.02 -0.24
CA ILE A 24 -8.65 4.84 -0.94
C ILE A 24 -9.35 3.60 -0.35
N HIS A 25 -10.05 2.82 -1.20
CA HIS A 25 -10.60 1.54 -0.81
C HIS A 25 -9.48 0.51 -0.61
N HIS A 26 -8.60 0.36 -1.59
CA HIS A 26 -7.40 -0.45 -1.47
C HIS A 26 -6.28 0.06 -2.38
N LEU A 27 -5.06 -0.17 -1.93
CA LEU A 27 -3.83 0.05 -2.69
C LEU A 27 -3.28 -1.33 -3.07
N ALA A 28 -3.14 -1.60 -4.37
CA ALA A 28 -2.62 -2.88 -4.86
C ALA A 28 -1.16 -2.76 -5.30
N LEU A 29 -0.35 -3.65 -4.77
CA LEU A 29 1.08 -3.77 -5.02
C LEU A 29 1.40 -5.17 -5.55
N THR A 30 2.65 -5.43 -5.85
CA THR A 30 3.12 -6.75 -6.26
C THR A 30 4.22 -7.26 -5.35
N THR A 31 4.28 -8.59 -5.19
CA THR A 31 5.36 -9.30 -4.51
C THR A 31 5.70 -10.57 -5.30
N GLU A 32 6.88 -11.10 -5.15
CA GLU A 32 7.23 -12.43 -5.67
C GLU A 32 7.24 -13.51 -4.58
N ASP A 33 6.91 -13.14 -3.34
CA ASP A 33 6.83 -14.04 -2.19
C ASP A 33 5.68 -13.61 -1.26
N MET A 34 4.51 -14.20 -1.48
CA MET A 34 3.32 -13.89 -0.69
C MET A 34 3.43 -14.40 0.74
N GLN A 35 4.20 -15.46 1.00
CA GLN A 35 4.40 -15.97 2.36
C GLN A 35 5.20 -14.95 3.18
N MET A 36 6.35 -14.53 2.67
CA MET A 36 7.18 -13.52 3.32
C MET A 36 6.41 -12.20 3.51
N THR A 37 5.66 -11.77 2.50
CA THR A 37 4.82 -10.56 2.56
C THR A 37 3.76 -10.69 3.66
N THR A 38 3.08 -11.83 3.74
CA THR A 38 2.06 -12.07 4.77
C THR A 38 2.67 -12.07 6.16
N ASP A 39 3.78 -12.79 6.35
CA ASP A 39 4.48 -12.85 7.65
C ASP A 39 4.93 -11.46 8.10
N PHE A 40 5.46 -10.65 7.19
CA PHE A 40 5.85 -9.28 7.49
C PHE A 40 4.67 -8.42 7.91
N PHE A 41 3.60 -8.35 7.10
CA PHE A 41 2.47 -7.47 7.43
C PHE A 41 1.69 -7.94 8.66
N VAL A 42 1.46 -9.23 8.81
CA VAL A 42 0.69 -9.75 9.96
C VAL A 42 1.51 -9.73 11.25
N ASN A 43 2.72 -10.27 11.24
CA ASN A 43 3.48 -10.50 12.46
C ASN A 43 4.39 -9.33 12.85
N VAL A 44 4.90 -8.58 11.87
CA VAL A 44 5.84 -7.48 12.12
C VAL A 44 5.11 -6.14 12.14
N VAL A 45 4.39 -5.79 11.07
CA VAL A 45 3.65 -4.52 11.01
C VAL A 45 2.42 -4.56 11.91
N GLY A 46 1.72 -5.71 11.97
CA GLY A 46 0.51 -5.90 12.77
C GLY A 46 -0.78 -5.58 12.01
N MET A 47 -0.76 -5.66 10.68
CA MET A 47 -1.94 -5.54 9.83
C MET A 47 -2.56 -6.93 9.61
N PRO A 48 -3.79 -7.20 10.04
CA PRO A 48 -4.39 -8.53 9.87
C PRO A 48 -4.68 -8.82 8.39
N LEU A 49 -4.45 -10.07 7.98
CA LEU A 49 -4.93 -10.59 6.70
C LEU A 49 -6.45 -10.77 6.79
N VAL A 50 -7.22 -10.03 6.00
CA VAL A 50 -8.70 -10.03 6.06
C VAL A 50 -9.33 -10.72 4.86
N HIS A 51 -8.62 -10.84 3.74
CA HIS A 51 -9.09 -11.57 2.59
C HIS A 51 -7.93 -12.21 1.84
N ALA A 52 -8.10 -13.46 1.43
CA ALA A 52 -7.14 -14.21 0.64
C ALA A 52 -7.88 -14.93 -0.49
N MET A 53 -7.44 -14.70 -1.70
CA MET A 53 -8.01 -15.37 -2.87
C MET A 53 -6.92 -15.79 -3.84
N LYS A 54 -7.28 -16.69 -4.73
CA LYS A 54 -6.53 -17.02 -5.94
C LYS A 54 -7.27 -16.42 -7.13
N VAL A 55 -6.53 -15.75 -8.02
CA VAL A 55 -7.10 -15.20 -9.24
C VAL A 55 -7.64 -16.35 -10.09
N PRO A 56 -8.91 -16.33 -10.52
CA PRO A 56 -9.47 -17.42 -11.31
C PRO A 56 -8.74 -17.61 -12.65
N PRO A 57 -8.74 -18.84 -13.20
CA PRO A 57 -8.26 -19.10 -14.57
C PRO A 57 -8.98 -18.22 -15.60
N GLY A 58 -8.25 -17.71 -16.58
CA GLY A 58 -8.76 -16.85 -17.64
C GLY A 58 -8.99 -15.39 -17.23
N VAL A 59 -8.78 -15.06 -15.96
CA VAL A 59 -8.88 -13.68 -15.46
C VAL A 59 -7.49 -13.06 -15.41
N GLY A 60 -7.35 -11.84 -15.87
CA GLY A 60 -6.08 -11.11 -15.86
C GLY A 60 -5.33 -11.12 -17.18
N ILE A 61 -5.73 -11.96 -18.13
CA ILE A 61 -5.09 -12.09 -19.43
C ILE A 61 -5.96 -11.47 -20.52
N GLY A 62 -5.31 -10.81 -21.49
CA GLY A 62 -5.94 -10.30 -22.68
C GLY A 62 -6.07 -8.77 -22.73
N PRO A 63 -6.39 -8.26 -23.92
CA PRO A 63 -6.31 -6.80 -24.20
C PRO A 63 -7.33 -5.97 -23.41
N GLY A 64 -8.43 -6.56 -22.95
CA GLY A 64 -9.44 -5.89 -22.14
C GLY A 64 -9.05 -5.71 -20.68
N ASN A 65 -8.11 -6.49 -20.18
CA ASN A 65 -7.76 -6.53 -18.75
C ASN A 65 -6.51 -5.70 -18.40
N ARG A 66 -5.69 -5.37 -19.37
CA ARG A 66 -4.50 -4.49 -19.24
C ARG A 66 -3.59 -4.83 -18.07
N GLY A 67 -3.48 -6.13 -17.71
CA GLY A 67 -2.66 -6.58 -16.59
C GLY A 67 -3.25 -6.35 -15.19
N ASN A 68 -4.57 -6.22 -15.07
CA ASN A 68 -5.24 -6.15 -13.77
C ASN A 68 -6.36 -7.23 -13.65
N PRO A 69 -6.13 -8.34 -12.94
CA PRO A 69 -4.88 -8.75 -12.29
C PRO A 69 -3.76 -9.06 -13.29
N PRO A 70 -2.49 -9.01 -12.89
CA PRO A 70 -1.36 -9.15 -13.83
C PRO A 70 -1.19 -10.55 -14.43
N TYR A 71 -1.65 -11.59 -13.71
CA TYR A 71 -1.62 -12.99 -14.12
C TYR A 71 -2.85 -13.72 -13.59
N GLU A 72 -3.22 -14.82 -14.23
CA GLU A 72 -4.21 -15.76 -13.71
C GLU A 72 -3.59 -16.69 -12.66
N GLU A 73 -4.43 -17.31 -11.83
CA GLU A 73 -4.07 -18.33 -10.84
C GLU A 73 -3.05 -17.92 -9.78
N ILE A 74 -2.68 -16.65 -9.69
CA ILE A 74 -1.81 -16.11 -8.65
C ILE A 74 -2.57 -15.79 -7.38
N ARG A 75 -1.85 -15.75 -6.25
CA ARG A 75 -2.41 -15.29 -4.97
C ARG A 75 -2.66 -13.78 -5.00
N HIS A 76 -3.77 -13.36 -4.41
CA HIS A 76 -4.13 -11.97 -4.21
C HIS A 76 -4.69 -11.80 -2.79
N TYR A 77 -3.94 -11.14 -1.92
CA TYR A 77 -4.20 -11.04 -0.50
C TYR A 77 -4.40 -9.59 -0.08
N PHE A 78 -5.25 -9.40 0.94
CA PHE A 78 -5.64 -8.08 1.44
C PHE A 78 -5.42 -7.99 2.94
N PHE A 79 -4.71 -6.96 3.35
CA PHE A 79 -4.39 -6.63 4.73
C PHE A 79 -5.15 -5.38 5.16
N ASP A 80 -5.70 -5.37 6.36
CA ASP A 80 -6.42 -4.21 6.91
C ASP A 80 -5.43 -3.12 7.33
N MET A 81 -5.53 -1.95 6.70
CA MET A 81 -4.77 -0.75 7.08
C MET A 81 -5.49 0.09 8.14
N GLY A 82 -6.72 -0.26 8.49
CA GLY A 82 -7.62 0.57 9.28
C GLY A 82 -8.40 1.58 8.43
N ASN A 83 -9.40 2.19 9.03
CA ASN A 83 -10.22 3.24 8.42
C ASN A 83 -10.83 2.84 7.06
N ASP A 84 -11.36 1.61 6.98
CA ASP A 84 -11.99 1.03 5.78
C ASP A 84 -11.07 0.94 4.54
N SER A 85 -9.76 0.94 4.76
CA SER A 85 -8.76 0.87 3.69
C SER A 85 -7.94 -0.40 3.77
N LEU A 86 -7.58 -0.96 2.61
CA LEU A 86 -6.83 -2.20 2.51
C LEU A 86 -5.52 -2.02 1.74
N LEU A 87 -4.50 -2.75 2.17
CA LEU A 87 -3.29 -2.97 1.39
C LEU A 87 -3.40 -4.33 0.73
N ALA A 88 -3.28 -4.39 -0.59
CA ALA A 88 -3.42 -5.62 -1.34
C ALA A 88 -2.12 -5.98 -2.08
N TYR A 89 -1.86 -7.27 -2.21
CA TYR A 89 -0.72 -7.77 -2.97
C TYR A 89 -1.14 -8.83 -3.96
N PHE A 90 -0.65 -8.70 -5.21
CA PHE A 90 -0.61 -9.77 -6.18
C PHE A 90 0.75 -10.47 -6.12
N GLU A 91 0.77 -11.80 -6.14
CA GLU A 91 2.00 -12.56 -6.22
C GLU A 91 2.40 -12.76 -7.68
N ILE A 92 3.46 -12.09 -8.09
CA ILE A 92 4.03 -12.28 -9.42
C ILE A 92 4.90 -13.56 -9.40
N PRO A 93 4.80 -14.44 -10.40
CA PRO A 93 5.68 -15.59 -10.47
C PRO A 93 7.15 -15.18 -10.35
N LYS A 94 7.89 -15.90 -9.53
CA LYS A 94 9.28 -15.55 -9.19
C LYS A 94 10.15 -15.44 -10.45
N GLY A 95 10.83 -14.30 -10.58
CA GLY A 95 11.72 -14.02 -11.71
C GLY A 95 11.04 -13.47 -12.98
N GLU A 96 9.70 -13.41 -13.02
CA GLU A 96 8.95 -12.85 -14.18
C GLU A 96 9.12 -11.34 -14.32
N LYS A 97 9.27 -10.64 -13.20
CA LYS A 97 9.49 -9.20 -13.16
C LYS A 97 10.72 -8.88 -12.32
N LYS A 98 11.42 -7.83 -12.72
CA LYS A 98 12.46 -7.24 -11.87
C LYS A 98 11.81 -6.18 -10.98
N PRO A 99 12.29 -5.99 -9.74
CA PRO A 99 11.94 -4.83 -8.95
C PRO A 99 12.24 -3.55 -9.75
N SER A 100 11.28 -2.63 -9.81
CA SER A 100 11.53 -1.28 -10.32
C SER A 100 12.21 -0.43 -9.27
N ASP A 101 12.93 0.60 -9.70
CA ASP A 101 13.38 1.62 -8.76
C ASP A 101 12.15 2.40 -8.26
N ARG A 102 12.08 2.62 -6.94
CA ARG A 102 10.96 3.37 -6.35
C ARG A 102 10.88 4.81 -6.87
N ASP A 103 11.99 5.35 -7.36
CA ASP A 103 12.08 6.72 -7.86
C ASP A 103 11.81 6.82 -9.37
N ASP A 104 11.45 5.70 -10.04
CA ASP A 104 11.02 5.71 -11.44
C ASP A 104 9.75 6.53 -11.63
N ILE A 105 9.66 7.28 -12.72
CA ILE A 105 8.45 8.04 -13.07
C ILE A 105 7.27 7.08 -13.26
N GLY A 106 6.21 7.30 -12.46
CA GLY A 106 5.04 6.42 -12.42
C GLY A 106 5.17 5.26 -11.42
N GLY A 107 6.33 5.09 -10.76
CA GLY A 107 6.51 4.20 -9.63
C GLY A 107 5.86 4.73 -8.35
N MET A 108 5.62 3.85 -7.38
CA MET A 108 5.21 4.25 -6.05
C MET A 108 6.46 4.50 -5.20
N GLN A 109 6.73 5.77 -4.92
CA GLN A 109 7.92 6.19 -4.16
C GLN A 109 7.84 5.72 -2.69
N HIS A 110 6.71 5.90 -2.03
CA HIS A 110 6.44 5.40 -0.69
C HIS A 110 4.95 5.36 -0.38
N CYS A 111 4.57 4.67 0.69
CA CYS A 111 3.25 4.72 1.28
C CYS A 111 3.38 5.07 2.76
N ALA A 112 2.70 6.12 3.20
CA ALA A 112 2.70 6.58 4.58
C ALA A 112 1.39 6.24 5.28
N PHE A 113 1.47 5.68 6.48
CA PHE A 113 0.31 5.34 7.30
C PHE A 113 0.19 6.33 8.47
N THR A 114 -1.04 6.72 8.78
CA THR A 114 -1.32 7.49 10.00
C THR A 114 -1.48 6.53 11.16
N VAL A 115 -0.72 6.76 12.23
CA VAL A 115 -0.76 5.94 13.45
C VAL A 115 -0.84 6.84 14.69
N THR A 116 -1.40 6.31 15.78
CA THR A 116 -1.32 6.97 17.09
C THR A 116 0.08 6.78 17.70
N PRO A 117 0.48 7.57 18.71
CA PRO A 117 1.74 7.36 19.41
C PRO A 117 1.89 5.95 20.00
N ASP A 118 0.81 5.39 20.55
CA ASP A 118 0.83 4.03 21.12
C ASP A 118 0.99 2.95 20.04
N GLN A 119 0.36 3.15 18.86
CA GLN A 119 0.53 2.25 17.72
C GLN A 119 1.96 2.30 17.17
N LEU A 120 2.55 3.50 17.10
CA LEU A 120 3.95 3.68 16.68
C LEU A 120 4.90 2.93 17.62
N GLU A 121 4.74 3.12 18.93
CA GLU A 121 5.57 2.46 19.93
C GLU A 121 5.41 0.93 19.90
N ALA A 122 4.19 0.43 19.72
CA ALA A 122 3.94 -1.00 19.58
C ALA A 122 4.56 -1.57 18.29
N MET A 123 4.55 -0.80 17.21
CA MET A 123 5.18 -1.18 15.93
C MET A 123 6.71 -1.23 16.06
N ARG A 124 7.33 -0.23 16.71
CA ARG A 124 8.77 -0.22 16.96
C ARG A 124 9.23 -1.47 17.71
N LYS A 125 8.52 -1.85 18.79
CA LYS A 125 8.83 -3.07 19.55
C LYS A 125 8.78 -4.33 18.68
N ARG A 126 7.84 -4.43 17.75
CA ARG A 126 7.75 -5.55 16.81
C ARG A 126 8.90 -5.53 15.80
N PHE A 127 9.26 -4.35 15.30
CA PHE A 127 10.38 -4.17 14.38
C PHE A 127 11.70 -4.58 15.04
N ASP A 128 11.96 -4.10 16.26
CA ASP A 128 13.14 -4.48 17.05
C ASP A 128 13.20 -6.01 17.26
N ALA A 129 12.08 -6.61 17.67
CA ALA A 129 11.99 -8.05 17.89
C ALA A 129 12.19 -8.89 16.62
N ALA A 130 11.82 -8.37 15.46
CA ALA A 130 11.98 -9.00 14.16
C ALA A 130 13.32 -8.68 13.47
N GLY A 131 14.14 -7.79 14.05
CA GLY A 131 15.41 -7.36 13.48
C GLY A 131 15.23 -6.52 12.20
N VAL A 132 14.12 -5.79 12.09
CA VAL A 132 13.87 -4.87 10.97
C VAL A 132 14.71 -3.62 11.19
N ASP A 133 15.50 -3.27 10.18
CA ASP A 133 16.23 -2.01 10.14
C ASP A 133 15.27 -0.89 9.72
N TYR A 134 15.21 0.19 10.50
CA TYR A 134 14.35 1.35 10.22
C TYR A 134 14.97 2.64 10.73
N ASP A 135 14.72 3.71 9.98
CA ASP A 135 15.04 5.07 10.40
C ASP A 135 13.81 5.70 11.06
N GLY A 136 14.00 6.38 12.15
CA GLY A 136 12.87 7.06 12.70
C GLY A 136 13.06 7.72 14.07
N PRO A 137 12.04 8.48 14.51
CA PRO A 137 12.09 9.25 15.74
C PRO A 137 12.13 8.35 16.96
#